data_1b0becbda56067a2324d4c585ab9978c
#
_entry.id   1b0becbda56067a2324d4c585ab9978c
#
_cell.length_a   1.000
_cell.length_b   1.000
_cell.length_c   1.000
_cell.angle_alpha   90.00
_cell.angle_beta   90.00
_cell.angle_gamma   90.00
#
_symmetry.space_group_name_H-M   'P 1'
#
loop_
_entity.id
_entity.type
_entity.pdbx_description
1 polymer ?
#
loop_
_entity_poly.entity_id
_entity_poly.type
_entity_poly.pdbx_seq_one_letter_code
_entity_poly.pdbx_strand_id
1 'polypeptide(L)'
;MNNTKKPEILVSTGTFIGRANGRNERLIPVIAENAVCDGFELMLLEDWTNRLPAVCDFLVASDFHPKTIHLEKSIGVLLSDGSEQRARQALDTFMRDIEAAAKLGADLAVLHFWGGRRSDFHIDKNMPYIPRFYEAADIYGITLAIENIPCVYGTPLFAWNRIAAYYPAAKFIFDSRFGAFHNEYKKIFASPHWENVCHTHISDFGGEMIHPILHPGEGAIDFEDLFAAMPSYTPMITVESPVLNADGTADTEKLNRTVAYVRSLCEKYRK
;
A
#
# COMPACT_ATOMS: atom_id res chain seq x y z
N MET A 1 11.95 29.14 -5.83
CA MET A 1 11.84 28.59 -4.46
C MET A 1 10.88 27.43 -4.56
N ASN A 2 11.38 26.19 -4.57
CA ASN A 2 10.53 25.00 -4.56
C ASN A 2 9.87 24.95 -3.18
N ASN A 3 8.59 25.29 -3.15
CA ASN A 3 7.75 25.10 -1.96
C ASN A 3 7.45 23.62 -1.87
N THR A 4 8.41 22.82 -1.38
CA THR A 4 8.20 21.38 -1.20
C THR A 4 7.21 21.21 -0.06
N LYS A 5 5.97 20.95 -0.44
CA LYS A 5 4.88 20.65 0.51
C LYS A 5 5.32 19.44 1.34
N LYS A 6 5.24 19.54 2.67
CA LYS A 6 5.51 18.38 3.54
C LYS A 6 4.59 17.22 3.15
N PRO A 7 5.08 15.96 3.15
CA PRO A 7 4.21 14.81 2.92
C PRO A 7 3.17 14.70 4.03
N GLU A 8 1.98 14.25 3.68
CA GLU A 8 0.97 13.85 4.64
C GLU A 8 1.30 12.45 5.16
N ILE A 9 1.25 12.27 6.47
CA ILE A 9 1.51 10.96 7.09
C ILE A 9 0.17 10.28 7.37
N LEU A 10 -0.10 9.23 6.60
CA LEU A 10 -1.29 8.40 6.72
C LEU A 10 -1.02 7.16 7.57
N VAL A 11 -2.09 6.52 7.99
CA VAL A 11 -2.06 5.22 8.68
C VAL A 11 -2.92 4.23 7.91
N SER A 12 -2.38 3.04 7.62
CA SER A 12 -3.16 1.95 7.06
C SER A 12 -4.09 1.34 8.12
N THR A 13 -5.36 1.16 7.81
CA THR A 13 -6.30 0.47 8.72
C THR A 13 -5.90 -0.99 8.96
N GLY A 14 -5.10 -1.59 8.06
CA GLY A 14 -4.51 -2.91 8.25
C GLY A 14 -3.56 -3.01 9.46
N THR A 15 -3.12 -1.88 10.04
CA THR A 15 -2.30 -1.87 11.25
C THR A 15 -3.09 -2.25 12.50
N PHE A 16 -4.41 -1.98 12.53
CA PHE A 16 -5.27 -2.17 13.70
C PHE A 16 -6.55 -2.96 13.43
N ILE A 17 -6.84 -3.31 12.17
CA ILE A 17 -7.92 -4.24 11.80
C ILE A 17 -7.32 -5.55 11.34
N GLY A 18 -7.65 -6.64 12.01
CA GLY A 18 -7.09 -7.95 11.73
C GLY A 18 -7.88 -9.09 12.38
N ARG A 19 -7.32 -10.28 12.36
CA ARG A 19 -8.00 -11.48 12.88
C ARG A 19 -8.36 -11.38 14.38
N ALA A 20 -7.49 -10.77 15.18
CA ALA A 20 -7.68 -10.68 16.64
C ALA A 20 -8.94 -9.89 17.01
N ASN A 21 -9.38 -8.93 16.19
CA ASN A 21 -10.64 -8.19 16.40
C ASN A 21 -11.73 -8.55 15.40
N GLY A 22 -11.65 -9.75 14.78
CA GLY A 22 -12.65 -10.27 13.87
C GLY A 22 -12.76 -9.47 12.56
N ARG A 23 -11.76 -8.66 12.20
CA ARG A 23 -11.75 -7.77 11.03
C ARG A 23 -12.98 -6.88 10.98
N ASN A 24 -13.35 -6.35 12.17
CA ASN A 24 -14.56 -5.58 12.39
C ASN A 24 -14.36 -4.13 11.94
N GLU A 25 -14.98 -3.75 10.82
CA GLU A 25 -14.94 -2.40 10.26
C GLU A 25 -15.49 -1.32 11.21
N ARG A 26 -16.35 -1.71 12.16
CA ARG A 26 -16.94 -0.77 13.12
C ARG A 26 -15.93 -0.18 14.10
N LEU A 27 -14.77 -0.81 14.22
CA LEU A 27 -13.66 -0.30 15.02
C LEU A 27 -12.85 0.79 14.29
N ILE A 28 -12.98 0.91 12.97
CA ILE A 28 -12.20 1.88 12.18
C ILE A 28 -12.45 3.31 12.64
N PRO A 29 -13.68 3.85 12.68
CA PRO A 29 -13.90 5.22 13.11
C PRO A 29 -13.45 5.45 14.56
N VAL A 30 -13.73 4.49 15.45
CA VAL A 30 -13.39 4.57 16.89
C VAL A 30 -11.89 4.69 17.12
N ILE A 31 -11.08 3.91 16.36
CA ILE A 31 -9.62 3.95 16.48
C ILE A 31 -9.09 5.20 15.80
N ALA A 32 -9.67 5.59 14.65
CA ALA A 32 -9.29 6.76 13.90
C ALA A 32 -9.39 8.06 14.71
N GLU A 33 -10.40 8.22 15.56
CA GLU A 33 -10.56 9.36 16.46
C GLU A 33 -9.37 9.59 17.40
N ASN A 34 -8.62 8.52 17.72
CA ASN A 34 -7.48 8.57 18.64
C ASN A 34 -6.11 8.58 17.92
N ALA A 35 -6.10 8.50 16.60
CA ALA A 35 -4.86 8.50 15.81
C ALA A 35 -4.46 9.93 15.43
N VAL A 36 -3.19 10.28 15.69
CA VAL A 36 -2.60 11.61 15.37
C VAL A 36 -1.90 11.52 14.01
N CYS A 37 -2.67 11.42 12.92
CA CYS A 37 -2.17 11.36 11.55
C CYS A 37 -2.92 12.37 10.65
N ASP A 38 -2.50 12.47 9.38
CA ASP A 38 -3.10 13.41 8.41
C ASP A 38 -4.23 12.76 7.60
N GLY A 39 -4.50 11.47 7.82
CA GLY A 39 -5.54 10.69 7.17
C GLY A 39 -5.26 9.20 7.20
N PHE A 40 -6.07 8.45 6.45
CA PHE A 40 -6.00 6.99 6.47
C PHE A 40 -5.90 6.41 5.07
N GLU A 41 -5.27 5.23 5.01
CA GLU A 41 -5.41 4.27 3.94
C GLU A 41 -6.34 3.16 4.40
N LEU A 42 -7.41 2.90 3.65
CA LEU A 42 -8.29 1.76 3.94
C LEU A 42 -7.75 0.50 3.26
N MET A 43 -7.38 -0.50 4.04
CA MET A 43 -7.05 -1.82 3.50
C MET A 43 -8.31 -2.64 3.30
N LEU A 44 -8.64 -2.98 2.05
CA LEU A 44 -9.73 -3.90 1.75
C LEU A 44 -9.34 -5.34 2.10
N LEU A 45 -10.26 -6.05 2.75
CA LEU A 45 -10.02 -7.40 3.23
C LEU A 45 -10.89 -8.41 2.48
N GLU A 46 -10.31 -9.55 2.10
CA GLU A 46 -11.02 -10.67 1.44
C GLU A 46 -12.30 -11.08 2.19
N ASP A 47 -12.28 -11.05 3.52
CA ASP A 47 -13.45 -11.37 4.37
C ASP A 47 -14.62 -10.40 4.18
N TRP A 48 -14.38 -9.24 3.58
CA TRP A 48 -15.43 -8.25 3.30
C TRP A 48 -16.06 -8.41 1.92
N THR A 49 -15.52 -9.27 1.06
CA THR A 49 -15.95 -9.44 -0.34
C THR A 49 -17.48 -9.45 -0.51
N ASN A 50 -18.19 -10.28 0.26
CA ASN A 50 -19.64 -10.45 0.13
C ASN A 50 -20.46 -9.34 0.83
N ARG A 51 -19.83 -8.48 1.60
CA ARG A 51 -20.48 -7.42 2.38
C ARG A 51 -19.84 -6.05 2.18
N LEU A 52 -18.94 -5.91 1.20
CA LEU A 52 -18.22 -4.68 0.95
C LEU A 52 -19.13 -3.46 0.74
N PRO A 53 -20.28 -3.55 0.03
CA PRO A 53 -21.20 -2.43 -0.06
C PRO A 53 -21.70 -1.94 1.31
N ALA A 54 -22.03 -2.87 2.23
CA ALA A 54 -22.47 -2.53 3.57
C ALA A 54 -21.35 -1.96 4.45
N VAL A 55 -20.10 -2.44 4.27
CA VAL A 55 -18.91 -1.86 4.90
C VAL A 55 -18.74 -0.40 4.45
N CYS A 56 -18.80 -0.14 3.15
CA CYS A 56 -18.69 1.21 2.61
C CYS A 56 -19.82 2.11 3.11
N ASP A 57 -21.09 1.63 3.14
CA ASP A 57 -22.23 2.39 3.66
C ASP A 57 -22.01 2.79 5.12
N PHE A 58 -21.52 1.86 5.93
CA PHE A 58 -21.20 2.13 7.34
C PHE A 58 -20.08 3.17 7.48
N LEU A 59 -18.99 3.05 6.72
CA LEU A 59 -17.85 3.97 6.80
C LEU A 59 -18.27 5.39 6.37
N VAL A 60 -19.03 5.53 5.28
CA VAL A 60 -19.60 6.82 4.85
C VAL A 60 -20.52 7.41 5.92
N ALA A 61 -21.41 6.60 6.49
CA ALA A 61 -22.31 7.04 7.56
C ALA A 61 -21.58 7.44 8.85
N SER A 62 -20.35 6.95 9.03
CA SER A 62 -19.46 7.29 10.16
C SER A 62 -18.50 8.43 9.84
N ASP A 63 -18.68 9.14 8.73
CA ASP A 63 -17.80 10.22 8.24
C ASP A 63 -16.33 9.81 8.09
N PHE A 64 -16.08 8.54 7.78
CA PHE A 64 -14.73 8.02 7.54
C PHE A 64 -14.43 8.02 6.04
N HIS A 65 -13.54 8.93 5.62
CA HIS A 65 -13.12 9.14 4.25
C HIS A 65 -11.61 8.87 4.11
N PRO A 66 -11.20 7.67 3.64
CA PRO A 66 -9.79 7.37 3.43
C PRO A 66 -9.24 8.17 2.24
N LYS A 67 -8.01 8.66 2.34
CA LYS A 67 -7.33 9.33 1.22
C LYS A 67 -6.85 8.35 0.17
N THR A 68 -6.44 7.17 0.62
CA THR A 68 -5.99 6.08 -0.25
C THR A 68 -6.68 4.79 0.13
N ILE A 69 -6.72 3.85 -0.82
CA ILE A 69 -7.28 2.53 -0.60
C ILE A 69 -6.29 1.46 -1.05
N HIS A 70 -6.02 0.51 -0.20
CA HIS A 70 -5.26 -0.67 -0.58
C HIS A 70 -6.24 -1.73 -1.07
N LEU A 71 -6.18 -2.04 -2.37
CA LEU A 71 -7.04 -3.04 -2.99
C LEU A 71 -6.77 -4.44 -2.42
N GLU A 72 -7.73 -5.32 -2.56
CA GLU A 72 -7.64 -6.68 -2.06
C GLU A 72 -6.42 -7.41 -2.66
N LYS A 73 -5.56 -7.95 -1.79
CA LYS A 73 -4.29 -8.60 -2.20
C LYS A 73 -4.49 -9.87 -3.03
N SER A 74 -5.69 -10.45 -3.01
CA SER A 74 -6.05 -11.61 -3.84
C SER A 74 -5.99 -11.30 -5.34
N ILE A 75 -6.13 -10.04 -5.78
CA ILE A 75 -6.02 -9.64 -7.19
C ILE A 75 -4.68 -10.12 -7.76
N GLY A 76 -3.56 -9.75 -7.15
CA GLY A 76 -2.23 -10.18 -7.58
C GLY A 76 -2.03 -11.70 -7.49
N VAL A 77 -2.57 -12.34 -6.46
CA VAL A 77 -2.52 -13.81 -6.30
C VAL A 77 -3.29 -14.51 -7.42
N LEU A 78 -4.47 -14.02 -7.78
CA LEU A 78 -5.30 -14.56 -8.86
C LEU A 78 -4.64 -14.38 -10.22
N LEU A 79 -4.07 -13.20 -10.50
CA LEU A 79 -3.31 -12.96 -11.73
C LEU A 79 -2.11 -13.91 -11.85
N SER A 80 -1.36 -14.09 -10.76
CA SER A 80 -0.16 -14.92 -10.73
C SER A 80 -0.43 -16.42 -10.92
N ASP A 81 -1.68 -16.87 -10.84
CA ASP A 81 -2.09 -18.24 -11.22
C ASP A 81 -1.83 -18.48 -12.72
N GLY A 82 -2.02 -17.46 -13.56
CA GLY A 82 -1.75 -17.49 -14.99
C GLY A 82 -2.87 -18.16 -15.81
N SER A 83 -4.00 -18.53 -15.22
CA SER A 83 -5.19 -19.01 -15.93
C SER A 83 -6.16 -17.88 -16.25
N GLU A 84 -6.85 -17.96 -17.39
CA GLU A 84 -7.83 -16.94 -17.78
C GLU A 84 -9.01 -16.83 -16.79
N GLN A 85 -9.43 -17.95 -16.20
CA GLN A 85 -10.51 -17.98 -15.23
C GLN A 85 -10.13 -17.16 -14.00
N ARG A 86 -8.90 -17.34 -13.47
CA ARG A 86 -8.40 -16.60 -12.32
C ARG A 86 -8.19 -15.12 -12.65
N ALA A 87 -7.70 -14.83 -13.85
CA ALA A 87 -7.55 -13.46 -14.31
C ALA A 87 -8.91 -12.74 -14.43
N ARG A 88 -9.97 -13.41 -14.86
CA ARG A 88 -11.33 -12.86 -14.83
C ARG A 88 -11.79 -12.55 -13.39
N GLN A 89 -11.56 -13.47 -12.47
CA GLN A 89 -11.87 -13.23 -11.04
C GLN A 89 -11.09 -12.04 -10.48
N ALA A 90 -9.81 -11.88 -10.89
CA ALA A 90 -9.01 -10.71 -10.51
C ALA A 90 -9.62 -9.40 -11.03
N LEU A 91 -10.09 -9.38 -12.28
CA LEU A 91 -10.78 -8.21 -12.86
C LEU A 91 -12.07 -7.89 -12.10
N ASP A 92 -12.89 -8.88 -11.80
CA ASP A 92 -14.16 -8.67 -11.07
C ASP A 92 -13.88 -8.13 -9.65
N THR A 93 -12.86 -8.67 -8.97
CA THR A 93 -12.42 -8.17 -7.66
C THR A 93 -11.92 -6.73 -7.77
N PHE A 94 -11.09 -6.44 -8.76
CA PHE A 94 -10.56 -5.10 -9.00
C PHE A 94 -11.69 -4.07 -9.23
N MET A 95 -12.66 -4.39 -10.10
CA MET A 95 -13.79 -3.50 -10.39
C MET A 95 -14.59 -3.17 -9.14
N ARG A 96 -14.95 -4.19 -8.36
CA ARG A 96 -15.65 -4.02 -7.08
C ARG A 96 -14.87 -3.12 -6.11
N ASP A 97 -13.55 -3.30 -6.03
CA ASP A 97 -12.69 -2.56 -5.12
C ASP A 97 -12.51 -1.10 -5.57
N ILE A 98 -12.42 -0.82 -6.87
CA ILE A 98 -12.39 0.54 -7.42
C ILE A 98 -13.73 1.26 -7.21
N GLU A 99 -14.85 0.57 -7.36
CA GLU A 99 -16.18 1.13 -7.02
C GLU A 99 -16.29 1.50 -5.54
N ALA A 100 -15.73 0.65 -4.66
CA ALA A 100 -15.66 0.95 -3.23
C ALA A 100 -14.76 2.17 -2.94
N ALA A 101 -13.62 2.28 -3.62
CA ALA A 101 -12.72 3.44 -3.52
C ALA A 101 -13.42 4.74 -3.93
N ALA A 102 -14.12 4.74 -5.05
CA ALA A 102 -14.90 5.88 -5.53
C ALA A 102 -16.01 6.27 -4.54
N LYS A 103 -16.74 5.29 -4.00
CA LYS A 103 -17.81 5.52 -3.02
C LYS A 103 -17.28 6.14 -1.72
N LEU A 104 -16.09 5.80 -1.31
CA LEU A 104 -15.44 6.30 -0.10
C LEU A 104 -14.67 7.61 -0.33
N GLY A 105 -14.54 8.07 -1.59
CA GLY A 105 -13.86 9.31 -1.96
C GLY A 105 -12.33 9.22 -1.91
N ALA A 106 -11.76 8.04 -2.12
CA ALA A 106 -10.31 7.88 -2.17
C ALA A 106 -9.73 8.37 -3.50
N ASP A 107 -8.59 9.07 -3.46
CA ASP A 107 -7.91 9.62 -4.64
C ASP A 107 -6.92 8.65 -5.29
N LEU A 108 -6.46 7.64 -4.53
CA LEU A 108 -5.42 6.70 -4.96
C LEU A 108 -5.74 5.28 -4.52
N ALA A 109 -5.48 4.32 -5.40
CA ALA A 109 -5.62 2.89 -5.14
C ALA A 109 -4.28 2.17 -5.29
N VAL A 110 -3.91 1.38 -4.26
CA VAL A 110 -2.70 0.54 -4.22
C VAL A 110 -3.02 -0.84 -4.77
N LEU A 111 -2.26 -1.29 -5.76
CA LEU A 111 -2.43 -2.59 -6.39
C LEU A 111 -1.22 -3.51 -6.17
N HIS A 112 -1.44 -4.67 -5.59
CA HIS A 112 -0.54 -5.81 -5.75
C HIS A 112 -0.77 -6.44 -7.13
N PHE A 113 0.16 -6.25 -8.07
CA PHE A 113 0.00 -6.74 -9.44
C PHE A 113 0.44 -8.19 -9.62
N TRP A 114 1.16 -8.75 -8.64
CA TRP A 114 1.52 -10.16 -8.52
C TRP A 114 1.39 -10.61 -7.07
N GLY A 115 1.60 -11.89 -6.75
CA GLY A 115 1.54 -12.35 -5.37
C GLY A 115 1.45 -13.86 -5.20
N GLY A 116 1.30 -14.29 -3.95
CA GLY A 116 1.17 -15.68 -3.59
C GLY A 116 2.41 -16.53 -3.92
N ARG A 117 2.24 -17.85 -3.98
CA ARG A 117 3.35 -18.80 -4.18
C ARG A 117 4.01 -18.70 -5.56
N ARG A 118 3.27 -18.28 -6.58
CA ARG A 118 3.78 -18.08 -7.95
C ARG A 118 4.35 -16.68 -8.16
N SER A 119 4.05 -15.75 -7.26
CA SER A 119 4.59 -14.41 -7.23
C SER A 119 4.70 -13.78 -8.64
N ASP A 120 5.91 -13.44 -9.08
CA ASP A 120 6.24 -12.82 -10.36
C ASP A 120 6.46 -13.81 -11.52
N PHE A 121 6.25 -15.13 -11.30
CA PHE A 121 6.52 -16.16 -12.33
C PHE A 121 5.71 -15.96 -13.63
N HIS A 122 4.48 -15.51 -13.52
CA HIS A 122 3.60 -15.27 -14.66
C HIS A 122 3.40 -13.79 -14.98
N ILE A 123 4.30 -12.91 -14.55
CA ILE A 123 4.13 -11.47 -14.71
C ILE A 123 3.85 -11.05 -16.17
N ASP A 124 4.40 -11.77 -17.15
CA ASP A 124 4.12 -11.54 -18.58
C ASP A 124 2.65 -11.80 -18.95
N LYS A 125 2.04 -12.77 -18.30
CA LYS A 125 0.61 -13.06 -18.50
C LYS A 125 -0.28 -12.04 -17.80
N ASN A 126 0.24 -11.34 -16.80
CA ASN A 126 -0.46 -10.29 -16.09
C ASN A 126 -0.47 -8.97 -16.89
N MET A 127 0.60 -8.69 -17.67
CA MET A 127 0.75 -7.44 -18.41
C MET A 127 -0.46 -7.02 -19.25
N PRO A 128 -1.13 -7.91 -20.02
CA PRO A 128 -2.29 -7.54 -20.83
C PRO A 128 -3.49 -6.96 -20.04
N TYR A 129 -3.51 -7.15 -18.71
CA TYR A 129 -4.58 -6.61 -17.86
C TYR A 129 -4.31 -5.18 -17.39
N ILE A 130 -3.07 -4.68 -17.47
CA ILE A 130 -2.69 -3.34 -17.02
C ILE A 130 -3.57 -2.25 -17.66
N PRO A 131 -3.74 -2.18 -18.99
CA PRO A 131 -4.55 -1.12 -19.59
C PRO A 131 -5.99 -1.10 -19.05
N ARG A 132 -6.59 -2.27 -18.83
CA ARG A 132 -7.95 -2.38 -18.29
C ARG A 132 -8.07 -1.89 -16.86
N PHE A 133 -7.06 -2.16 -16.02
CA PHE A 133 -7.03 -1.67 -14.65
C PHE A 133 -6.92 -0.14 -14.61
N TYR A 134 -6.03 0.44 -15.44
CA TYR A 134 -5.87 1.89 -15.51
C TYR A 134 -7.11 2.57 -16.10
N GLU A 135 -7.68 2.04 -17.19
CA GLU A 135 -8.92 2.55 -17.77
C GLU A 135 -10.07 2.55 -16.77
N ALA A 136 -10.23 1.45 -16.01
CA ALA A 136 -11.26 1.37 -15.00
C ALA A 136 -11.05 2.36 -13.85
N ALA A 137 -9.81 2.53 -13.37
CA ALA A 137 -9.51 3.52 -12.35
C ALA A 137 -9.74 4.97 -12.84
N ASP A 138 -9.34 5.26 -14.08
CA ASP A 138 -9.53 6.58 -14.72
C ASP A 138 -11.00 6.97 -14.83
N ILE A 139 -11.92 6.01 -15.12
CA ILE A 139 -13.37 6.26 -15.16
C ILE A 139 -13.88 6.84 -13.84
N TYR A 140 -13.30 6.43 -12.72
CA TYR A 140 -13.67 6.90 -11.38
C TYR A 140 -12.78 8.04 -10.87
N GLY A 141 -11.82 8.52 -11.69
CA GLY A 141 -10.89 9.58 -11.30
C GLY A 141 -9.86 9.14 -10.25
N ILE A 142 -9.61 7.84 -10.11
CA ILE A 142 -8.71 7.27 -9.11
C ILE A 142 -7.32 7.04 -9.72
N THR A 143 -6.28 7.53 -9.07
CA THR A 143 -4.90 7.19 -9.41
C THR A 143 -4.60 5.74 -9.02
N LEU A 144 -4.36 4.86 -9.99
CA LEU A 144 -3.91 3.50 -9.73
C LEU A 144 -2.40 3.45 -9.64
N ALA A 145 -1.84 2.80 -8.61
CA ALA A 145 -0.40 2.65 -8.46
C ALA A 145 -0.01 1.22 -8.03
N ILE A 146 1.03 0.68 -8.65
CA ILE A 146 1.51 -0.70 -8.45
C ILE A 146 2.64 -0.71 -7.43
N GLU A 147 2.48 -1.51 -6.38
CA GLU A 147 3.45 -1.60 -5.30
C GLU A 147 4.64 -2.52 -5.64
N ASN A 148 5.83 -2.21 -5.10
CA ASN A 148 7.07 -2.98 -5.24
C ASN A 148 7.08 -4.24 -4.35
N ILE A 149 6.01 -5.04 -4.39
CA ILE A 149 5.91 -6.23 -3.55
C ILE A 149 7.00 -7.26 -3.83
N PRO A 150 7.29 -8.20 -2.88
CA PRO A 150 8.34 -9.18 -3.05
C PRO A 150 8.16 -10.05 -4.30
N CYS A 151 9.29 -10.33 -4.94
CA CYS A 151 9.42 -11.28 -6.04
C CYS A 151 10.12 -12.56 -5.57
N VAL A 152 9.79 -13.70 -6.18
CA VAL A 152 10.46 -15.00 -5.94
C VAL A 152 11.45 -15.31 -7.06
N TYR A 153 11.16 -14.91 -8.28
CA TYR A 153 11.97 -15.24 -9.47
C TYR A 153 12.84 -14.07 -9.94
N GLY A 154 12.37 -12.85 -9.78
CA GLY A 154 13.10 -11.64 -10.08
C GLY A 154 13.25 -10.74 -8.86
N THR A 155 13.20 -9.44 -9.10
CA THR A 155 13.20 -8.42 -8.06
C THR A 155 12.10 -7.39 -8.33
N PRO A 156 11.64 -6.63 -7.33
CA PRO A 156 10.63 -5.59 -7.52
C PRO A 156 11.03 -4.57 -8.60
N LEU A 157 12.28 -4.12 -8.62
CA LEU A 157 12.76 -3.19 -9.65
C LEU A 157 12.75 -3.81 -11.04
N PHE A 158 13.10 -5.09 -11.16
CA PHE A 158 13.01 -5.81 -12.43
C PHE A 158 11.56 -5.91 -12.91
N ALA A 159 10.63 -6.20 -12.00
CA ALA A 159 9.20 -6.21 -12.31
C ALA A 159 8.71 -4.82 -12.79
N TRP A 160 9.10 -3.73 -12.11
CA TRP A 160 8.76 -2.37 -12.51
C TRP A 160 9.32 -2.00 -13.88
N ASN A 161 10.59 -2.38 -14.19
CA ASN A 161 11.18 -2.18 -15.52
C ASN A 161 10.31 -2.81 -16.62
N ARG A 162 9.77 -4.01 -16.39
CA ARG A 162 8.91 -4.71 -17.34
C ARG A 162 7.55 -4.05 -17.47
N ILE A 163 6.94 -3.67 -16.35
CA ILE A 163 5.66 -2.97 -16.32
C ILE A 163 5.77 -1.65 -17.07
N ALA A 164 6.78 -0.83 -16.78
CA ALA A 164 6.98 0.45 -17.42
C ALA A 164 7.32 0.33 -18.91
N ALA A 165 8.03 -0.72 -19.33
CA ALA A 165 8.28 -0.99 -20.74
C ALA A 165 6.99 -1.35 -21.50
N TYR A 166 6.05 -2.04 -20.84
CA TYR A 166 4.75 -2.40 -21.41
C TYR A 166 3.74 -1.24 -21.35
N TYR A 167 3.71 -0.52 -20.23
CA TYR A 167 2.79 0.59 -19.96
C TYR A 167 3.55 1.77 -19.35
N PRO A 168 4.12 2.67 -20.17
CA PRO A 168 4.99 3.75 -19.70
C PRO A 168 4.33 4.76 -18.73
N ALA A 169 3.00 4.85 -18.75
CA ALA A 169 2.23 5.70 -17.84
C ALA A 169 2.00 5.10 -16.45
N ALA A 170 2.48 3.88 -16.19
CA ALA A 170 2.32 3.21 -14.90
C ALA A 170 2.83 4.07 -13.76
N LYS A 171 2.03 4.16 -12.67
CA LYS A 171 2.42 4.75 -11.40
C LYS A 171 2.78 3.65 -10.41
N PHE A 172 3.65 3.99 -9.48
CA PHE A 172 4.22 3.04 -8.55
C PHE A 172 4.07 3.48 -7.10
N ILE A 173 4.11 2.51 -6.20
CA ILE A 173 4.19 2.69 -4.74
C ILE A 173 5.49 2.08 -4.25
N PHE A 174 6.25 2.85 -3.49
CA PHE A 174 7.44 2.33 -2.82
C PHE A 174 7.11 1.89 -1.40
N ASP A 175 7.23 0.58 -1.10
CA ASP A 175 7.25 0.04 0.25
C ASP A 175 8.70 -0.15 0.71
N SER A 176 9.02 0.46 1.87
CA SER A 176 10.36 0.45 2.46
C SER A 176 10.84 -0.96 2.82
N ARG A 177 9.98 -1.77 3.40
CA ARG A 177 10.26 -3.14 3.82
C ARG A 177 10.57 -4.03 2.63
N PHE A 178 9.78 -3.94 1.56
CA PHE A 178 9.99 -4.73 0.35
C PHE A 178 11.25 -4.28 -0.41
N GLY A 179 11.48 -2.97 -0.48
CA GLY A 179 12.71 -2.44 -1.07
C GLY A 179 13.97 -2.85 -0.30
N ALA A 180 13.91 -2.88 1.03
CA ALA A 180 15.01 -3.29 1.89
C ALA A 180 15.21 -4.82 1.89
N PHE A 181 14.12 -5.62 1.94
CA PHE A 181 14.18 -7.08 1.87
C PHE A 181 14.92 -7.58 0.61
N HIS A 182 14.69 -6.92 -0.53
CA HIS A 182 15.40 -7.21 -1.78
C HIS A 182 16.75 -6.48 -1.92
N ASN A 183 17.18 -5.70 -0.91
CA ASN A 183 18.38 -4.86 -0.97
C ASN A 183 18.39 -3.94 -2.22
N GLU A 184 17.24 -3.36 -2.56
CA GLU A 184 17.06 -2.59 -3.79
C GLU A 184 16.62 -1.13 -3.59
N TYR A 185 16.30 -0.67 -2.36
CA TYR A 185 15.75 0.67 -2.20
C TYR A 185 16.64 1.78 -2.81
N LYS A 186 17.97 1.70 -2.66
CA LYS A 186 18.89 2.66 -3.31
C LYS A 186 18.87 2.58 -4.84
N LYS A 187 18.69 1.38 -5.40
CA LYS A 187 18.57 1.18 -6.85
C LYS A 187 17.23 1.72 -7.36
N ILE A 188 16.15 1.52 -6.61
CA ILE A 188 14.82 2.07 -6.90
C ILE A 188 14.89 3.60 -6.90
N PHE A 189 15.52 4.22 -5.89
CA PHE A 189 15.70 5.68 -5.80
C PHE A 189 16.54 6.25 -6.95
N ALA A 190 17.54 5.51 -7.42
CA ALA A 190 18.37 5.92 -8.56
C ALA A 190 17.73 5.58 -9.93
N SER A 191 16.62 4.86 -9.96
CA SER A 191 15.97 4.47 -11.20
C SER A 191 15.11 5.61 -11.78
N PRO A 192 14.88 5.64 -13.11
CA PRO A 192 13.97 6.60 -13.72
C PRO A 192 12.51 6.43 -13.26
N HIS A 193 12.19 5.30 -12.63
CA HIS A 193 10.82 5.03 -12.16
C HIS A 193 10.44 5.84 -10.92
N TRP A 194 11.44 6.40 -10.18
CA TRP A 194 11.15 7.22 -9.01
C TRP A 194 10.25 8.42 -9.34
N GLU A 195 10.36 9.00 -10.52
CA GLU A 195 9.49 10.10 -10.97
C GLU A 195 8.02 9.68 -11.12
N ASN A 196 7.77 8.38 -11.23
CA ASN A 196 6.42 7.79 -11.29
C ASN A 196 5.95 7.19 -9.96
N VAL A 197 6.77 7.24 -8.91
CA VAL A 197 6.35 6.85 -7.56
C VAL A 197 5.49 7.96 -6.97
N CYS A 198 4.23 7.66 -6.69
CA CYS A 198 3.25 8.66 -6.21
C CYS A 198 2.84 8.47 -4.75
N HIS A 199 3.22 7.35 -4.13
CA HIS A 199 2.91 7.03 -2.75
C HIS A 199 4.00 6.16 -2.12
N THR A 200 4.15 6.20 -0.79
CA THR A 200 5.16 5.45 -0.06
C THR A 200 4.53 4.73 1.13
N HIS A 201 4.88 3.46 1.32
CA HIS A 201 4.57 2.69 2.52
C HIS A 201 5.80 2.52 3.39
N ILE A 202 5.61 2.69 4.70
CA ILE A 202 6.68 2.62 5.69
C ILE A 202 6.35 1.56 6.74
N SER A 203 7.20 0.54 6.79
CA SER A 203 7.25 -0.49 7.84
C SER A 203 8.65 -1.10 7.88
N ASP A 204 8.98 -1.85 8.93
CA ASP A 204 10.28 -2.48 9.15
C ASP A 204 10.13 -4.02 9.26
N PHE A 205 11.25 -4.75 9.36
CA PHE A 205 11.30 -6.20 9.50
C PHE A 205 12.60 -6.66 10.18
N GLY A 206 12.65 -7.93 10.60
CA GLY A 206 13.79 -8.47 11.35
C GLY A 206 15.08 -8.74 10.57
N GLY A 207 15.09 -8.53 9.24
CA GLY A 207 16.27 -8.66 8.39
C GLY A 207 16.36 -9.97 7.60
N GLU A 208 15.99 -11.11 8.15
CA GLU A 208 16.08 -12.42 7.46
C GLU A 208 14.80 -12.78 6.71
N MET A 209 13.67 -12.61 7.36
CA MET A 209 12.35 -12.90 6.83
C MET A 209 11.54 -11.62 6.76
N ILE A 210 10.69 -11.51 5.74
CA ILE A 210 9.82 -10.34 5.52
C ILE A 210 8.79 -10.14 6.66
N HIS A 211 8.59 -11.13 7.49
CA HIS A 211 7.79 -11.12 8.71
C HIS A 211 8.63 -11.51 9.93
N PRO A 212 8.26 -11.05 11.12
CA PRO A 212 7.14 -10.15 11.42
C PRO A 212 7.36 -8.73 10.87
N ILE A 213 6.26 -8.00 10.67
CA ILE A 213 6.29 -6.57 10.37
C ILE A 213 6.58 -5.84 11.68
N LEU A 214 7.57 -4.93 11.65
CA LEU A 214 8.01 -4.16 12.80
C LEU A 214 7.76 -2.65 12.57
N HIS A 215 7.86 -1.89 13.63
CA HIS A 215 7.82 -0.43 13.53
C HIS A 215 9.16 0.12 13.03
N PRO A 216 9.15 1.24 12.28
CA PRO A 216 10.36 1.90 11.81
C PRO A 216 11.35 2.14 12.96
N GLY A 217 12.58 1.62 12.78
CA GLY A 217 13.66 1.69 13.78
C GLY A 217 13.66 0.56 14.82
N GLU A 218 12.70 -0.39 14.76
CA GLU A 218 12.70 -1.58 15.62
C GLU A 218 13.30 -2.81 14.89
N GLY A 219 13.64 -2.70 13.61
CA GLY A 219 14.09 -3.79 12.76
C GLY A 219 15.43 -3.55 12.09
N ALA A 220 15.58 -4.07 10.88
CA ALA A 220 16.84 -4.09 10.12
C ALA A 220 17.03 -2.88 9.21
N ILE A 221 15.99 -2.06 8.98
CA ILE A 221 16.11 -0.91 8.07
C ILE A 221 16.73 0.28 8.81
N ASP A 222 17.83 0.80 8.27
CA ASP A 222 18.34 2.10 8.66
C ASP A 222 17.47 3.20 8.02
N PHE A 223 16.46 3.66 8.76
CA PHE A 223 15.55 4.71 8.28
C PHE A 223 16.22 6.07 8.12
N GLU A 224 17.30 6.35 8.84
CA GLU A 224 18.09 7.56 8.65
C GLU A 224 18.76 7.54 7.27
N ASP A 225 19.41 6.42 6.91
CA ASP A 225 20.01 6.25 5.58
C ASP A 225 18.93 6.22 4.49
N LEU A 226 17.80 5.53 4.71
CA LEU A 226 16.72 5.45 3.75
C LEU A 226 16.14 6.84 3.42
N PHE A 227 15.79 7.63 4.43
CA PHE A 227 15.23 8.96 4.23
C PHE A 227 16.29 9.95 3.68
N ALA A 228 17.54 9.83 4.09
CA ALA A 228 18.64 10.61 3.51
C ALA A 228 18.85 10.31 2.02
N ALA A 229 18.75 9.04 1.62
CA ALA A 229 18.95 8.58 0.25
C ALA A 229 17.75 8.82 -0.68
N MET A 230 16.53 8.96 -0.14
CA MET A 230 15.30 9.18 -0.92
C MET A 230 15.41 10.48 -1.72
N PRO A 231 15.22 10.50 -3.07
CA PRO A 231 15.44 11.70 -3.88
C PRO A 231 14.44 12.83 -3.60
N SER A 232 13.17 12.45 -3.37
CA SER A 232 12.07 13.34 -3.04
C SER A 232 11.02 12.59 -2.25
N TYR A 233 10.19 13.30 -1.48
CA TYR A 233 9.04 12.66 -0.85
C TYR A 233 7.85 12.59 -1.79
N THR A 234 7.11 11.49 -1.72
CA THR A 234 5.77 11.40 -2.28
C THR A 234 4.81 12.30 -1.50
N PRO A 235 3.68 12.74 -2.10
CA PRO A 235 2.71 13.59 -1.40
C PRO A 235 2.17 12.98 -0.10
N MET A 236 2.07 11.64 -0.05
CA MET A 236 1.57 10.89 1.09
C MET A 236 2.53 9.74 1.43
N ILE A 237 2.67 9.47 2.71
CA ILE A 237 3.45 8.36 3.27
C ILE A 237 2.55 7.61 4.26
N THR A 238 2.27 6.34 4.01
CA THR A 238 1.44 5.50 4.88
C THR A 238 2.29 4.64 5.82
N VAL A 239 1.99 4.68 7.11
CA VAL A 239 2.52 3.76 8.12
C VAL A 239 1.75 2.45 8.08
N GLU A 240 2.45 1.32 7.90
CA GLU A 240 1.88 -0.03 7.85
C GLU A 240 2.35 -0.96 8.98
N SER A 241 2.79 -0.41 10.10
CA SER A 241 3.29 -1.19 11.23
C SER A 241 2.15 -1.61 12.17
N PRO A 242 2.00 -2.90 12.50
CA PRO A 242 0.86 -3.41 13.24
C PRO A 242 0.85 -2.94 14.70
N VAL A 243 -0.31 -2.49 15.16
CA VAL A 243 -0.59 -2.10 16.55
C VAL A 243 -1.74 -2.90 17.15
N LEU A 244 -2.22 -3.93 16.46
CA LEU A 244 -3.27 -4.81 16.93
C LEU A 244 -2.72 -5.82 17.93
N ASN A 245 -3.22 -5.78 19.16
CA ASN A 245 -2.88 -6.71 20.20
C ASN A 245 -3.62 -8.07 20.04
N ALA A 246 -3.12 -9.10 20.72
CA ALA A 246 -3.72 -10.43 20.67
C ALA A 246 -5.16 -10.48 21.26
N ASP A 247 -5.49 -9.56 22.15
CA ASP A 247 -6.85 -9.40 22.75
C ASP A 247 -7.82 -8.61 21.84
N GLY A 248 -7.36 -8.17 20.70
CA GLY A 248 -8.17 -7.42 19.72
C GLY A 248 -8.20 -5.89 19.94
N THR A 249 -7.53 -5.39 20.96
CA THR A 249 -7.36 -3.94 21.17
C THR A 249 -6.26 -3.38 20.26
N ALA A 250 -6.28 -2.06 20.01
CA ALA A 250 -5.23 -1.38 19.26
C ALA A 250 -4.40 -0.48 20.19
N ASP A 251 -3.07 -0.58 20.10
CA ASP A 251 -2.12 0.32 20.78
C ASP A 251 -1.99 1.63 19.99
N THR A 252 -2.94 2.54 20.19
CA THR A 252 -2.95 3.85 19.51
C THR A 252 -1.81 4.76 19.97
N GLU A 253 -1.28 4.58 21.18
CA GLU A 253 -0.10 5.33 21.63
C GLU A 253 1.15 4.92 20.84
N LYS A 254 1.35 3.61 20.64
CA LYS A 254 2.45 3.12 19.79
C LYS A 254 2.30 3.60 18.35
N LEU A 255 1.07 3.59 17.82
CA LEU A 255 0.78 4.13 16.49
C LEU A 255 1.19 5.59 16.38
N ASN A 256 0.76 6.42 17.33
CA ASN A 256 1.06 7.85 17.35
C ASN A 256 2.56 8.13 17.48
N ARG A 257 3.29 7.35 18.30
CA ARG A 257 4.76 7.44 18.36
C ARG A 257 5.42 7.11 17.02
N THR A 258 4.92 6.10 16.32
CA THR A 258 5.43 5.72 14.99
C THR A 258 5.20 6.84 13.96
N VAL A 259 4.00 7.41 13.93
CA VAL A 259 3.68 8.55 13.05
C VAL A 259 4.59 9.74 13.36
N ALA A 260 4.80 10.07 14.66
CA ALA A 260 5.68 11.15 15.07
C ALA A 260 7.14 10.90 14.64
N TYR A 261 7.62 9.65 14.74
CA TYR A 261 8.95 9.27 14.27
C TYR A 261 9.12 9.49 12.78
N VAL A 262 8.19 9.01 11.95
CA VAL A 262 8.22 9.21 10.49
C VAL A 262 8.17 10.70 10.13
N ARG A 263 7.35 11.50 10.83
CA ARG A 263 7.33 12.96 10.66
C ARG A 263 8.68 13.60 10.96
N SER A 264 9.35 13.16 12.04
CA SER A 264 10.67 13.68 12.42
C SER A 264 11.73 13.39 11.36
N LEU A 265 11.69 12.22 10.71
CA LEU A 265 12.55 11.88 9.58
C LEU A 265 12.30 12.79 8.36
N CYS A 266 11.03 13.01 8.02
CA CYS A 266 10.67 13.94 6.93
C CYS A 266 11.13 15.37 7.22
N GLU A 267 11.12 15.81 8.48
CA GLU A 267 11.59 17.14 8.87
C GLU A 267 13.11 17.24 8.84
N LYS A 268 13.80 16.19 9.31
CA LYS A 268 15.27 16.13 9.34
C LYS A 268 15.88 16.11 7.94
N TYR A 269 15.30 15.34 7.03
CA TYR A 269 15.80 15.15 5.67
C TYR A 269 14.96 15.88 4.61
N ARG A 270 14.53 17.10 4.88
CA ARG A 270 13.72 17.91 3.94
C ARG A 270 14.29 17.89 2.52
N LYS A 271 13.42 17.56 1.55
CA LYS A 271 13.77 17.39 0.13
C LYS A 271 13.12 18.50 -0.73
#